data_1c6dfa111c2685c86f2ec664ad675c7c
#
_entry.id   1c6dfa111c2685c86f2ec664ad675c7c
#
_cell.length_a   1.000
_cell.length_b   1.000
_cell.length_c   1.000
_cell.angle_alpha   90.00
_cell.angle_beta   90.00
_cell.angle_gamma   90.00
#
_symmetry.space_group_name_H-M   'P 1'
#
loop_
_entity.id
_entity.type
_entity.pdbx_description
1 polymer ?
#
loop_
_entity_poly.entity_id
_entity_poly.type
_entity_poly.pdbx_seq_one_letter_code
_entity_poly.pdbx_strand_id
1 'polypeptide(L)'
;MKCVKIKDKKTMELSEINVPKSKKGSVVFKVESCGICGSDIHYWVSGEPKGLVLGHEFTGTVVDPGNRKDLAIGDRITGLPISPCGKCIPCKTGNVQYCLSTWN
;
A
#
# COMPACT_ATOMS: atom_id res chain seq x y z
N MET A 1 -0.09 10.48 12.32
CA MET A 1 -0.88 9.25 12.57
C MET A 1 0.04 8.14 13.06
N LYS A 2 -0.49 7.23 13.86
CA LYS A 2 0.29 6.07 14.34
C LYS A 2 0.47 5.03 13.25
N CYS A 3 1.63 4.39 13.19
CA CYS A 3 1.91 3.25 12.34
C CYS A 3 2.88 2.29 13.04
N VAL A 4 3.01 1.08 12.53
CA VAL A 4 3.98 0.09 12.98
C VAL A 4 5.00 -0.11 11.87
N LYS A 5 6.28 -0.04 12.20
CA LYS A 5 7.41 -0.18 11.26
C LYS A 5 8.29 -1.35 11.62
N ILE A 6 8.94 -1.93 10.61
CA ILE A 6 10.05 -2.86 10.82
C ILE A 6 11.22 -2.10 11.44
N LYS A 7 11.66 -2.54 12.60
CA LYS A 7 12.82 -1.98 13.30
C LYS A 7 14.07 -2.82 13.08
N ASP A 8 13.94 -4.13 13.28
CA ASP A 8 15.01 -5.12 13.13
C ASP A 8 14.40 -6.52 12.99
N LYS A 9 15.23 -7.55 12.85
CA LYS A 9 14.80 -8.96 12.82
C LYS A 9 13.81 -9.27 13.95
N LYS A 10 12.64 -9.76 13.57
CA LYS A 10 11.55 -10.12 14.48
C LYS A 10 11.15 -9.00 15.45
N THR A 11 11.41 -7.74 15.05
CA THR A 11 11.17 -6.57 15.91
C THR A 11 10.43 -5.49 15.10
N MET A 12 9.34 -5.04 15.64
CA MET A 12 8.57 -3.90 15.12
C MET A 12 8.52 -2.80 16.17
N GLU A 13 8.32 -1.56 15.72
CA GLU A 13 8.12 -0.42 16.60
C GLU A 13 6.89 0.40 16.22
N LEU A 14 6.21 0.90 17.25
CA LEU A 14 5.16 1.89 17.07
C LEU A 14 5.80 3.24 16.80
N SER A 15 5.39 3.89 15.72
CA SER A 15 5.93 5.18 15.28
C SER A 15 4.80 6.12 14.89
N GLU A 16 5.14 7.39 14.77
CA GLU A 16 4.24 8.40 14.20
C GLU A 16 4.76 8.88 12.85
N ILE A 17 3.86 9.03 11.90
CA ILE A 17 4.12 9.59 10.57
C ILE A 17 3.10 10.67 10.26
N ASN A 18 3.45 11.57 9.35
CA ASN A 18 2.50 12.57 8.84
C ASN A 18 1.32 11.86 8.14
N VAL A 19 0.14 12.45 8.26
CA VAL A 19 -1.01 12.01 7.45
C VAL A 19 -0.67 12.26 5.98
N PRO A 20 -0.80 11.24 5.12
CA PRO A 20 -0.50 11.40 3.70
C PRO A 20 -1.45 12.41 3.06
N LYS A 21 -0.98 13.06 2.00
CA LYS A 21 -1.80 13.92 1.14
C LYS A 21 -1.93 13.25 -0.22
N SER A 22 -3.06 13.44 -0.87
CA SER A 22 -3.26 12.93 -2.22
C SER A 22 -2.26 13.55 -3.20
N LYS A 23 -1.83 12.75 -4.16
CA LYS A 23 -1.01 13.15 -5.29
C LYS A 23 -1.80 12.88 -6.58
N LYS A 24 -1.33 13.39 -7.71
CA LYS A 24 -1.95 13.10 -9.01
C LYS A 24 -2.08 11.58 -9.22
N GLY A 25 -3.29 11.11 -9.45
CA GLY A 25 -3.61 9.69 -9.66
C GLY A 25 -3.69 8.83 -8.40
N SER A 26 -3.47 9.42 -7.21
CA SER A 26 -3.59 8.71 -5.94
C SER A 26 -4.84 9.11 -5.17
N VAL A 27 -5.20 8.30 -4.22
CA VAL A 27 -6.33 8.50 -3.30
C VAL A 27 -5.83 8.34 -1.87
N VAL A 28 -6.37 9.12 -0.94
CA VAL A 28 -6.19 8.90 0.49
C VAL A 28 -7.45 8.29 1.06
N PHE A 29 -7.29 7.22 1.80
CA PHE A 29 -8.39 6.51 2.45
C PHE A 29 -8.06 6.24 3.92
N LYS A 30 -9.09 6.16 4.73
CA LYS A 30 -8.99 5.75 6.14
C LYS A 30 -9.07 4.23 6.18
N VAL A 31 -8.02 3.58 6.66
CA VAL A 31 -7.98 2.12 6.83
C VAL A 31 -8.98 1.71 7.91
N GLU A 32 -9.83 0.75 7.60
CA GLU A 32 -10.80 0.15 8.53
C GLU A 32 -10.33 -1.23 9.01
N SER A 33 -9.73 -2.01 8.12
CA SER A 33 -9.16 -3.32 8.41
C SER A 33 -7.94 -3.56 7.55
N CYS A 34 -6.98 -4.30 8.08
CA CYS A 34 -5.80 -4.74 7.34
C CYS A 34 -5.43 -6.15 7.78
N GLY A 35 -5.40 -7.08 6.83
CA GLY A 35 -4.96 -8.46 7.03
C GLY A 35 -3.45 -8.56 7.17
N ILE A 36 -2.98 -9.70 7.66
CA ILE A 36 -1.57 -10.06 7.72
C ILE A 36 -1.30 -11.11 6.65
N CYS A 37 -0.47 -10.77 5.68
CA CYS A 37 -0.04 -11.67 4.63
C CYS A 37 1.20 -12.47 5.04
N GLY A 38 1.45 -13.59 4.39
CA GLY A 38 2.70 -14.34 4.55
C GLY A 38 3.95 -13.53 4.21
N SER A 39 3.85 -12.58 3.28
CA SER A 39 4.94 -11.66 2.97
C SER A 39 5.29 -10.71 4.11
N ASP A 40 4.33 -10.31 4.92
CA ASP A 40 4.58 -9.49 6.13
C ASP A 40 5.43 -10.26 7.13
N ILE A 41 5.20 -11.57 7.26
CA ILE A 41 6.01 -12.46 8.10
C ILE A 41 7.45 -12.52 7.58
N HIS A 42 7.65 -12.58 6.25
CA HIS A 42 8.99 -12.55 5.66
C HIS A 42 9.76 -11.27 6.03
N TYR A 43 9.13 -10.10 5.89
CA TYR A 43 9.73 -8.83 6.27
C TYR A 43 10.04 -8.76 7.77
N TRP A 44 9.13 -9.24 8.60
CA TRP A 44 9.35 -9.30 10.04
C TRP A 44 10.52 -10.21 10.42
N VAL A 45 10.63 -11.40 9.83
CA VAL A 45 11.73 -12.34 10.09
C VAL A 45 13.07 -11.80 9.60
N SER A 46 13.11 -11.19 8.40
CA SER A 46 14.33 -10.63 7.82
C SER A 46 14.78 -9.35 8.54
N GLY A 47 13.83 -8.56 9.04
CA GLY A 47 14.09 -7.23 9.59
C GLY A 47 14.38 -6.16 8.54
N GLU A 48 14.14 -6.46 7.27
CA GLU A 48 14.43 -5.58 6.14
C GLU A 48 13.23 -5.43 5.19
N PRO A 49 13.10 -4.26 4.55
CA PRO A 49 13.86 -3.03 4.79
C PRO A 49 13.43 -2.34 6.09
N LYS A 50 14.39 -1.80 6.84
CA LYS A 50 14.12 -1.05 8.08
C LYS A 50 13.28 0.19 7.79
N GLY A 51 12.33 0.48 8.68
CA GLY A 51 11.41 1.60 8.53
C GLY A 51 10.20 1.32 7.64
N LEU A 52 10.10 0.13 7.03
CA LEU A 52 8.93 -0.27 6.24
C LEU A 52 7.68 -0.35 7.12
N VAL A 53 6.62 0.31 6.68
CA VAL A 53 5.26 0.14 7.22
C VAL A 53 4.60 -0.98 6.46
N LEU A 54 4.22 -2.05 7.15
CA LEU A 54 3.57 -3.22 6.57
C LEU A 54 2.06 -3.01 6.39
N GLY A 55 1.45 -3.89 5.61
CA GLY A 55 0.03 -3.97 5.37
C GLY A 55 -0.34 -3.62 3.93
N HIS A 56 -0.87 -4.60 3.21
CA HIS A 56 -1.27 -4.48 1.81
C HIS A 56 -2.58 -5.24 1.49
N GLU A 57 -3.15 -5.91 2.49
CA GLU A 57 -4.46 -6.57 2.42
C GLU A 57 -5.47 -5.75 3.23
N PHE A 58 -5.86 -4.58 2.72
CA PHE A 58 -6.65 -3.61 3.46
C PHE A 58 -8.04 -3.39 2.85
N THR A 59 -8.94 -2.91 3.71
CA THR A 59 -10.15 -2.19 3.31
C THR A 59 -10.18 -0.83 3.98
N GLY A 60 -10.83 0.12 3.36
CA GLY A 60 -10.96 1.46 3.92
C GLY A 60 -11.97 2.32 3.18
N THR A 61 -12.19 3.49 3.72
CA THR A 61 -13.12 4.50 3.19
C THR A 61 -12.35 5.70 2.65
N VAL A 62 -12.66 6.12 1.43
CA VAL A 62 -12.04 7.28 0.77
C VAL A 62 -12.31 8.54 1.57
N VAL A 63 -11.26 9.28 1.91
CA VAL A 63 -11.34 10.58 2.60
C VAL A 63 -10.84 11.72 1.71
N ASP A 64 -10.01 11.44 0.72
CA ASP A 64 -9.56 12.40 -0.29
C ASP A 64 -9.34 11.65 -1.62
N PRO A 65 -10.22 11.82 -2.62
CA PRO A 65 -10.09 11.16 -3.90
C PRO A 65 -9.01 11.79 -4.80
N GLY A 66 -8.35 12.86 -4.37
CA GLY A 66 -7.39 13.59 -5.19
C GLY A 66 -8.04 14.09 -6.49
N ASN A 67 -7.43 13.77 -7.62
CA ASN A 67 -7.98 14.12 -8.94
C ASN A 67 -8.67 12.93 -9.66
N ARG A 68 -8.97 11.85 -8.96
CA ARG A 68 -9.70 10.71 -9.51
C ARG A 68 -11.19 11.03 -9.58
N LYS A 69 -11.77 10.83 -10.77
CA LYS A 69 -13.21 11.07 -11.05
C LYS A 69 -14.08 9.83 -10.86
N ASP A 70 -13.44 8.68 -10.72
CA ASP A 70 -14.06 7.37 -10.52
C ASP A 70 -14.28 7.01 -9.05
N LEU A 71 -13.85 7.88 -8.13
CA LEU A 71 -14.01 7.71 -6.70
C LEU A 71 -14.58 8.97 -6.04
N ALA A 72 -15.40 8.77 -5.02
CA ALA A 72 -15.97 9.82 -4.20
C ALA A 72 -15.58 9.64 -2.72
N ILE A 73 -15.64 10.72 -1.93
CA ILE A 73 -15.50 10.64 -0.46
C ILE A 73 -16.61 9.74 0.08
N GLY A 74 -16.25 8.78 0.92
CA GLY A 74 -17.16 7.78 1.49
C GLY A 74 -17.17 6.44 0.75
N ASP A 75 -16.59 6.35 -0.45
CA ASP A 75 -16.48 5.08 -1.16
C ASP A 75 -15.62 4.09 -0.37
N ARG A 76 -16.07 2.83 -0.32
CA ARG A 76 -15.29 1.75 0.26
C ARG A 76 -14.39 1.15 -0.79
N ILE A 77 -13.12 0.98 -0.43
CA ILE A 77 -12.09 0.50 -1.35
C ILE A 77 -11.24 -0.59 -0.73
N THR A 78 -10.68 -1.40 -1.60
CA THR A 78 -9.50 -2.24 -1.37
C THR A 78 -8.53 -1.99 -2.51
N GLY A 79 -7.31 -2.45 -2.40
CA GLY A 79 -6.30 -2.28 -3.44
C GLY A 79 -5.54 -3.57 -3.75
N LEU A 80 -4.99 -3.65 -4.93
CA LEU A 80 -4.02 -4.69 -5.27
C LEU A 80 -2.67 -4.35 -4.63
N PRO A 81 -1.91 -5.35 -4.14
CA PRO A 81 -0.60 -5.13 -3.53
C PRO A 81 0.51 -4.86 -4.56
N ILE A 82 0.16 -4.32 -5.71
CA ILE A 82 1.07 -4.00 -6.80
C ILE A 82 0.76 -2.64 -7.38
N SER A 83 1.80 -1.96 -7.88
CA SER A 83 1.69 -0.70 -8.60
C SER A 83 2.20 -0.88 -10.02
N PRO A 84 1.35 -1.28 -10.99
CA PRO A 84 1.78 -1.57 -12.34
C PRO A 84 2.23 -0.31 -13.07
N CYS A 85 3.30 -0.42 -13.87
CA CYS A 85 3.85 0.73 -14.60
C CYS A 85 3.01 1.19 -15.80
N GLY A 86 2.06 0.38 -16.25
CA GLY A 86 1.20 0.65 -17.41
C GLY A 86 1.89 0.64 -18.79
N LYS A 87 3.22 0.45 -18.85
CA LYS A 87 4.02 0.64 -20.07
C LYS A 87 4.62 -0.65 -20.62
N CYS A 88 4.98 -1.61 -19.77
CA CYS A 88 5.57 -2.88 -20.19
C CYS A 88 4.54 -3.79 -20.89
N ILE A 89 5.01 -4.80 -21.60
CA ILE A 89 4.15 -5.75 -22.33
C ILE A 89 3.11 -6.39 -21.43
N PRO A 90 3.46 -6.97 -20.25
CA PRO A 90 2.46 -7.52 -19.34
C PRO A 90 1.36 -6.53 -18.97
N CYS A 91 1.70 -5.27 -18.66
CA CYS A 91 0.69 -4.26 -18.34
C CYS A 91 -0.23 -3.95 -19.51
N LYS A 92 0.31 -3.85 -20.73
CA LYS A 92 -0.46 -3.57 -21.94
C LYS A 92 -1.39 -4.71 -22.36
N THR A 93 -1.06 -5.93 -21.97
CA THR A 93 -1.86 -7.14 -22.26
C THR A 93 -2.79 -7.55 -21.12
N GLY A 94 -2.94 -6.70 -20.08
CA GLY A 94 -3.83 -6.95 -18.94
C GLY A 94 -3.27 -7.87 -17.87
N ASN A 95 -2.01 -8.30 -17.99
CA ASN A 95 -1.32 -9.18 -17.04
C ASN A 95 -0.47 -8.38 -16.05
N VAL A 96 -1.10 -7.43 -15.37
CA VAL A 96 -0.43 -6.45 -14.49
C VAL A 96 0.38 -7.07 -13.36
N GLN A 97 0.00 -8.26 -12.90
CA GLN A 97 0.71 -9.03 -11.87
C GLN A 97 2.14 -9.42 -12.28
N TYR A 98 2.42 -9.42 -13.58
CA TYR A 98 3.75 -9.68 -14.14
C TYR A 98 4.47 -8.38 -14.57
N CYS A 99 4.07 -7.26 -14.02
CA CYS A 99 4.71 -5.98 -14.32
C CYS A 99 6.22 -6.02 -14.05
N LEU A 100 7.02 -5.60 -15.04
CA LEU A 100 8.49 -5.64 -14.95
C LEU A 100 9.07 -4.56 -14.02
N SER A 101 8.27 -3.61 -13.57
CA SER A 101 8.69 -2.45 -12.78
C SER A 101 7.82 -2.22 -11.53
N THR A 102 7.08 -3.21 -11.09
CA THR A 102 6.14 -3.03 -9.97
C THR A 102 6.83 -2.78 -8.61
N TRP A 103 8.12 -3.14 -8.52
CA TRP A 103 8.91 -3.06 -7.29
C TRP A 103 10.02 -1.99 -7.34
N ASN A 104 10.03 -1.15 -8.36
CA ASN A 104 11.01 -0.08 -8.55
C ASN A 104 10.45 1.29 -8.22
#